data_714104250bd87de3eff9514a5876d184
#
_entry.id   714104250bd87de3eff9514a5876d184
#
_cell.length_a   1.000
_cell.length_b   1.000
_cell.length_c   1.000
_cell.angle_alpha   90.00
_cell.angle_beta   90.00
_cell.angle_gamma   90.00
#
_symmetry.space_group_name_H-M   'P 1'
#
loop_
_entity.id
_entity.type
_entity.pdbx_description
1 polymer ?
#
loop_
_entity_poly.entity_id
_entity_poly.type
_entity_poly.pdbx_seq_one_letter_code
_entity_poly.pdbx_strand_id
1 'polypeptide(L)'
;MTIHEPFITRCYELAEQAVAAGNHPFAALIVVDGKVMSEALNTVVTEADVTCHAELNLIRSAFQQLSPEVLKTATLYSSTEPCPMCAGAIYWSGISR
;
A
#
# COMPACT_ATOMS: atom_id res chain seq x y z
N MET A 1 -22.84 -3.03 3.94
CA MET A 1 -21.40 -3.26 3.69
C MET A 1 -21.02 -2.73 2.34
N THR A 2 -19.96 -1.97 2.25
CA THR A 2 -19.47 -1.44 0.98
C THR A 2 -18.46 -2.40 0.36
N ILE A 3 -18.17 -2.22 -0.94
CA ILE A 3 -17.16 -3.02 -1.62
C ILE A 3 -15.74 -2.74 -1.09
N HIS A 4 -15.56 -1.63 -0.35
CA HIS A 4 -14.25 -1.23 0.17
C HIS A 4 -13.92 -1.85 1.54
N GLU A 5 -14.94 -2.22 2.32
CA GLU A 5 -14.73 -2.68 3.70
C GLU A 5 -13.77 -3.87 3.85
N PRO A 6 -13.86 -4.93 3.02
CA PRO A 6 -12.92 -6.06 3.18
C PRO A 6 -11.47 -5.64 3.01
N PHE A 7 -11.21 -4.70 2.10
CA PHE A 7 -9.85 -4.25 1.81
C PHE A 7 -9.32 -3.33 2.91
N ILE A 8 -10.17 -2.45 3.44
CA ILE A 8 -9.82 -1.58 4.56
C ILE A 8 -9.53 -2.42 5.79
N THR A 9 -10.37 -3.42 6.07
CA THR A 9 -10.16 -4.35 7.19
C THR A 9 -8.81 -5.07 7.02
N ARG A 10 -8.50 -5.52 5.81
CA ARG A 10 -7.22 -6.17 5.55
C ARG A 10 -6.04 -5.23 5.81
N CYS A 11 -6.17 -3.94 5.48
CA CYS A 11 -5.13 -2.96 5.79
C CYS A 11 -4.87 -2.86 7.29
N TYR A 12 -5.91 -2.88 8.11
CA TYR A 12 -5.74 -2.84 9.57
C TYR A 12 -5.09 -4.11 10.11
N GLU A 13 -5.44 -5.27 9.57
CA GLU A 13 -4.78 -6.53 9.93
C GLU A 13 -3.28 -6.47 9.61
N LEU A 14 -2.94 -5.97 8.42
CA LEU A 14 -1.55 -5.82 8.01
C LEU A 14 -0.82 -4.79 8.88
N ALA A 15 -1.48 -3.71 9.26
CA ALA A 15 -0.88 -2.71 10.16
C ALA A 15 -0.53 -3.34 11.52
N GLU A 16 -1.35 -4.24 12.04
CA GLU A 16 -1.04 -4.97 13.26
C GLU A 16 0.19 -5.87 13.07
N GLN A 17 0.32 -6.49 11.90
CA GLN A 17 1.50 -7.30 11.59
C GLN A 17 2.78 -6.44 11.55
N ALA A 18 2.67 -5.20 11.05
CA ALA A 18 3.81 -4.28 11.04
C ALA A 18 4.28 -4.00 12.47
N VAL A 19 3.36 -3.74 13.39
CA VAL A 19 3.68 -3.52 14.81
C VAL A 19 4.33 -4.76 15.42
N ALA A 20 3.77 -5.94 15.14
CA ALA A 20 4.32 -7.20 15.64
C ALA A 20 5.76 -7.43 15.16
N ALA A 21 6.12 -6.90 14.00
CA ALA A 21 7.48 -6.99 13.45
C ALA A 21 8.40 -5.86 13.94
N GLY A 22 7.91 -4.94 14.76
CA GLY A 22 8.71 -3.84 15.31
C GLY A 22 8.64 -2.55 14.52
N ASN A 23 7.71 -2.44 13.58
CA ASN A 23 7.56 -1.25 12.73
C ASN A 23 6.34 -0.40 13.14
N HIS A 24 6.15 0.72 12.45
CA HIS A 24 5.01 1.59 12.66
C HIS A 24 3.71 0.93 12.15
N PRO A 25 2.54 1.27 12.73
CA PRO A 25 1.28 0.58 12.43
C PRO A 25 0.63 1.02 11.12
N PHE A 26 1.33 0.87 10.00
CA PHE A 26 0.84 1.30 8.70
C PHE A 26 0.99 0.20 7.68
N ALA A 27 -0.01 0.09 6.79
CA ALA A 27 -0.03 -0.90 5.73
C ALA A 27 -0.84 -0.38 4.55
N ALA A 28 -0.61 -0.98 3.38
CA ALA A 28 -1.34 -0.62 2.17
C ALA A 28 -1.44 -1.83 1.25
N LEU A 29 -2.43 -1.81 0.35
CA LEU A 29 -2.60 -2.86 -0.64
C LEU A 29 -3.17 -2.31 -1.94
N ILE A 30 -2.98 -3.06 -3.01
CA ILE A 30 -3.51 -2.73 -4.34
C ILE A 30 -4.50 -3.80 -4.76
N VAL A 31 -5.66 -3.35 -5.25
CA VAL A 31 -6.74 -4.21 -5.73
C VAL A 31 -6.95 -3.96 -7.22
N VAL A 32 -7.04 -5.03 -8.00
CA VAL A 32 -7.39 -5.00 -9.42
C VAL A 32 -8.50 -6.02 -9.65
N ASP A 33 -9.60 -5.57 -10.24
CA ASP A 33 -10.76 -6.44 -10.54
C ASP A 33 -11.24 -7.22 -9.32
N GLY A 34 -11.30 -6.54 -8.16
CA GLY A 34 -11.79 -7.13 -6.92
C GLY A 34 -10.80 -8.06 -6.22
N LYS A 35 -9.57 -8.17 -6.71
CA LYS A 35 -8.55 -9.06 -6.14
C LYS A 35 -7.38 -8.27 -5.59
N VAL A 36 -6.91 -8.66 -4.41
CA VAL A 36 -5.68 -8.09 -3.83
C VAL A 36 -4.49 -8.62 -4.65
N MET A 37 -3.81 -7.70 -5.32
CA MET A 37 -2.67 -8.04 -6.17
C MET A 37 -1.33 -7.85 -5.46
N SER A 38 -1.27 -6.98 -4.47
CA SER A 38 -0.04 -6.72 -3.74
C SER A 38 -0.37 -6.12 -2.38
N GLU A 39 0.43 -6.47 -1.37
CA GLU A 39 0.30 -5.94 -0.01
C GLU A 39 1.66 -5.49 0.48
N ALA A 40 1.71 -4.46 1.31
CA ALA A 40 2.97 -4.02 1.90
C ALA A 40 2.75 -3.45 3.30
N LEU A 41 3.77 -3.61 4.14
CA LEU A 41 3.83 -3.08 5.49
C LEU A 41 4.86 -1.96 5.55
N ASN A 42 4.71 -1.08 6.54
CA ASN A 42 5.77 -0.15 6.90
C ASN A 42 6.97 -0.95 7.42
N THR A 43 8.17 -0.64 6.92
CA THR A 43 9.40 -1.31 7.33
C THR A 43 10.52 -0.32 7.69
N VAL A 44 10.15 0.91 8.06
CA VAL A 44 11.10 1.97 8.39
C VAL A 44 12.11 1.53 9.46
N VAL A 45 11.63 0.89 10.51
CA VAL A 45 12.49 0.49 11.64
C VAL A 45 13.38 -0.70 11.28
N THR A 46 12.78 -1.76 10.71
CA THR A 46 13.54 -2.98 10.41
C THR A 46 14.54 -2.80 9.28
N GLU A 47 14.28 -1.90 8.34
CA GLU A 47 15.21 -1.60 7.24
C GLU A 47 16.05 -0.37 7.49
N ALA A 48 15.80 0.35 8.60
CA ALA A 48 16.50 1.59 8.96
C ALA A 48 16.48 2.60 7.80
N ASP A 49 15.31 2.77 7.19
CA ASP A 49 15.12 3.62 6.01
C ASP A 49 13.80 4.38 6.14
N VAL A 50 13.90 5.70 6.27
CA VAL A 50 12.72 6.56 6.45
C VAL A 50 11.79 6.56 5.25
N THR A 51 12.25 6.11 4.07
CA THR A 51 11.41 6.03 2.89
C THR A 51 10.59 4.73 2.83
N CYS A 52 10.83 3.78 3.71
CA CYS A 52 10.13 2.50 3.71
C CYS A 52 8.75 2.56 4.34
N HIS A 53 7.96 3.57 3.96
CA HIS A 53 6.54 3.64 4.24
C HIS A 53 5.81 2.53 3.48
N ALA A 54 4.68 2.09 4.01
CA ALA A 54 3.92 0.99 3.41
C ALA A 54 3.56 1.31 1.95
N GLU A 55 3.09 2.53 1.67
CA GLU A 55 2.68 2.93 0.32
C GLU A 55 3.87 2.94 -0.64
N LEU A 56 5.05 3.43 -0.22
CA LEU A 56 6.24 3.41 -1.06
C LEU A 56 6.72 1.99 -1.32
N ASN A 57 6.72 1.14 -0.30
CA ASN A 57 7.06 -0.27 -0.46
C ASN A 57 6.13 -0.95 -1.46
N LEU A 58 4.83 -0.66 -1.33
CA LEU A 58 3.81 -1.20 -2.22
C LEU A 58 4.01 -0.76 -3.67
N ILE A 59 4.20 0.53 -3.90
CA ILE A 59 4.38 1.08 -5.25
C ILE A 59 5.64 0.57 -5.89
N ARG A 60 6.74 0.49 -5.13
CA ARG A 60 8.00 -0.05 -5.64
C ARG A 60 7.81 -1.47 -6.15
N SER A 61 7.14 -2.30 -5.38
CA SER A 61 6.87 -3.69 -5.76
C SER A 61 5.89 -3.77 -6.93
N ALA A 62 4.79 -3.04 -6.85
CA ALA A 62 3.73 -3.10 -7.86
C ALA A 62 4.20 -2.58 -9.21
N PHE A 63 4.98 -1.50 -9.23
CA PHE A 63 5.47 -0.91 -10.47
C PHE A 63 6.40 -1.85 -11.22
N GLN A 64 7.09 -2.73 -10.51
CA GLN A 64 7.95 -3.75 -11.10
C GLN A 64 7.17 -4.94 -11.64
N GLN A 65 5.99 -5.23 -11.08
CA GLN A 65 5.23 -6.45 -11.38
C GLN A 65 4.03 -6.23 -12.26
N LEU A 66 3.44 -5.04 -12.26
CA LEU A 66 2.21 -4.74 -12.98
C LEU A 66 2.48 -3.73 -14.08
N SER A 67 1.79 -3.90 -15.23
CA SER A 67 1.93 -2.98 -16.36
C SER A 67 1.28 -1.62 -16.05
N PRO A 68 1.69 -0.55 -16.74
CA PRO A 68 1.03 0.75 -16.58
C PRO A 68 -0.48 0.71 -16.86
N GLU A 69 -0.92 -0.11 -17.80
CA GLU A 69 -2.33 -0.26 -18.13
C GLU A 69 -3.11 -0.84 -16.94
N VAL A 70 -2.54 -1.85 -16.27
CA VAL A 70 -3.16 -2.45 -15.10
C VAL A 70 -3.17 -1.47 -13.94
N LEU A 71 -2.08 -0.74 -13.72
CA LEU A 71 -2.01 0.25 -12.64
C LEU A 71 -3.06 1.34 -12.77
N LYS A 72 -3.41 1.75 -14.00
CA LYS A 72 -4.45 2.75 -14.24
C LYS A 72 -5.82 2.29 -13.73
N THR A 73 -6.06 0.99 -13.66
CA THR A 73 -7.33 0.42 -13.21
C THR A 73 -7.30 0.02 -11.74
N ALA A 74 -6.14 0.10 -11.11
CA ALA A 74 -5.94 -0.35 -9.75
C ALA A 74 -6.50 0.64 -8.73
N THR A 75 -6.89 0.11 -7.58
CA THR A 75 -7.27 0.90 -6.40
C THR A 75 -6.26 0.63 -5.30
N LEU A 76 -5.73 1.69 -4.71
CA LEU A 76 -4.83 1.60 -3.57
C LEU A 76 -5.62 1.86 -2.29
N TYR A 77 -5.49 0.97 -1.33
CA TYR A 77 -6.04 1.14 0.01
C TYR A 77 -4.89 1.28 1.00
N SER A 78 -5.05 2.20 1.94
CA SER A 78 -4.06 2.43 2.98
C SER A 78 -4.75 2.47 4.34
N SER A 79 -4.05 2.04 5.38
CA SER A 79 -4.58 2.07 6.75
C SER A 79 -4.70 3.50 7.29
N THR A 80 -4.02 4.45 6.64
CA THR A 80 -4.06 5.86 7.01
C THR A 80 -3.84 6.71 5.77
N GLU A 81 -4.12 8.02 5.87
CA GLU A 81 -3.91 8.94 4.76
C GLU A 81 -2.43 9.02 4.39
N PRO A 82 -2.08 8.91 3.09
CA PRO A 82 -0.68 8.96 2.67
C PRO A 82 -0.04 10.31 2.97
N CYS A 83 1.22 10.28 3.39
CA CYS A 83 2.01 11.49 3.58
C CYS A 83 2.37 12.08 2.20
N PRO A 84 2.91 13.34 2.14
CA PRO A 84 3.27 13.95 0.85
C PRO A 84 4.24 13.12 0.01
N MET A 85 5.20 12.44 0.61
CA MET A 85 6.14 11.58 -0.10
C MET A 85 5.40 10.43 -0.80
N CYS A 86 4.51 9.76 -0.07
CA CYS A 86 3.74 8.64 -0.60
C CYS A 86 2.71 9.11 -1.62
N ALA A 87 2.05 10.23 -1.37
CA ALA A 87 1.09 10.81 -2.31
C ALA A 87 1.77 11.14 -3.65
N GLY A 88 2.99 11.66 -3.62
CA GLY A 88 3.77 11.91 -4.83
C GLY A 88 4.08 10.63 -5.59
N ALA A 89 4.47 9.58 -4.88
CA ALA A 89 4.77 8.29 -5.49
C ALA A 89 3.51 7.67 -6.11
N ILE A 90 2.37 7.76 -5.44
CA ILE A 90 1.09 7.28 -5.96
C ILE A 90 0.76 8.00 -7.26
N TYR A 91 0.90 9.32 -7.27
CA TYR A 91 0.66 10.13 -8.46
C TYR A 91 1.51 9.65 -9.64
N TRP A 92 2.82 9.50 -9.44
CA TRP A 92 3.73 9.10 -10.49
C TRP A 92 3.57 7.64 -10.93
N SER A 93 2.98 6.80 -10.09
CA SER A 93 2.74 5.38 -10.44
C SER A 93 1.66 5.20 -11.48
N GLY A 94 0.76 6.19 -11.62
CA GLY A 94 -0.39 6.09 -12.53
C GLY A 94 -1.62 5.43 -11.90
N ILE A 95 -1.56 5.04 -10.63
CA ILE A 95 -2.72 4.49 -9.93
C ILE A 95 -3.75 5.62 -9.77
N SER A 96 -5.00 5.36 -10.22
CA SER A 96 -6.02 6.40 -10.29
C SER A 96 -6.94 6.47 -9.07
N ARG A 97 -6.88 5.50 -8.19
CA ARG A 97 -7.78 5.42 -7.03
C ARG A 97 -7.06 5.08 -5.74
#